data_be7e2b3bc0cb6ea4ae702d6725c41592
#
_entry.id   be7e2b3bc0cb6ea4ae702d6725c41592
#
_cell.length_a   1.000
_cell.length_b   1.000
_cell.length_c   1.000
_cell.angle_alpha   90.00
_cell.angle_beta   90.00
_cell.angle_gamma   90.00
#
_symmetry.space_group_name_H-M   'P 1'
#
loop_
_entity.id
_entity.type
_entity.pdbx_description
1 polymer ?
#
loop_
_entity_poly.entity_id
_entity_poly.type
_entity_poly.pdbx_seq_one_letter_code
_entity_poly.pdbx_strand_id
1 'polypeptide(L)'
;PKLHTYLQEMRKKCFDGRDCMCVGETTFVTTENANSVVGNGRELDMLFQFDLMDIDGGESKWDVQPFSLSKFKAIIAKWQAAIDWNTLFLGNHDQPRAVSRFGSTRTEKLRIQSAKCLAAAMYLLRGTPFIYQGEELGMTNYPFTEKMQLRDIESLNLLKEAEQSGTEAWAWNGILHKGRDNARTPMQWSNQINAGFSTEKPWIAVNPNYKQINAEVEMADDASVLHFYRELILL
;
A
#
# COMPACT_ATOMS: atom_id res chain seq x y z
N PRO A 1 -21.02 -15.02 13.70
CA PRO A 1 -21.28 -15.46 15.07
C PRO A 1 -20.83 -14.42 16.11
N LYS A 2 -19.93 -14.78 17.07
CA LYS A 2 -19.54 -13.86 18.14
C LYS A 2 -18.78 -12.60 17.70
N LEU A 3 -18.05 -12.63 16.58
CA LEU A 3 -17.33 -11.47 16.08
C LEU A 3 -18.26 -10.27 15.84
N HIS A 4 -19.34 -10.46 15.11
CA HIS A 4 -20.32 -9.39 14.86
C HIS A 4 -20.93 -8.83 16.16
N THR A 5 -21.23 -9.70 17.13
CA THR A 5 -21.72 -9.25 18.43
C THR A 5 -20.73 -8.34 19.16
N TYR A 6 -19.44 -8.68 19.12
CA TYR A 6 -18.39 -7.86 19.74
C TYR A 6 -18.15 -6.54 19.00
N LEU A 7 -18.18 -6.56 17.66
CA LEU A 7 -18.04 -5.35 16.87
C LEU A 7 -19.22 -4.38 17.10
N GLN A 8 -20.43 -4.90 17.17
CA GLN A 8 -21.65 -4.10 17.50
C GLN A 8 -21.59 -3.54 18.93
N GLU A 9 -21.14 -4.33 19.91
CA GLU A 9 -20.92 -3.85 21.27
C GLU A 9 -19.85 -2.77 21.33
N MET A 10 -18.73 -2.96 20.64
CA MET A 10 -17.67 -1.96 20.50
C MET A 10 -18.21 -0.68 19.88
N ARG A 11 -18.95 -0.78 18.76
CA ARG A 11 -19.61 0.37 18.11
C ARG A 11 -20.44 1.14 19.11
N LYS A 12 -21.38 0.48 19.77
CA LYS A 12 -22.31 1.10 20.72
C LYS A 12 -21.61 1.77 21.92
N LYS A 13 -20.56 1.13 22.46
CA LYS A 13 -19.88 1.63 23.66
C LYS A 13 -18.81 2.67 23.38
N CYS A 14 -18.12 2.55 22.23
CA CYS A 14 -16.92 3.33 21.97
C CYS A 14 -17.12 4.44 20.93
N PHE A 15 -18.02 4.27 19.97
CA PHE A 15 -18.11 5.16 18.80
C PHE A 15 -19.44 5.92 18.71
N ASP A 16 -20.58 5.31 19.06
CA ASP A 16 -21.88 5.96 18.96
C ASP A 16 -21.93 7.25 19.77
N GLY A 17 -22.43 8.31 19.13
CA GLY A 17 -22.52 9.65 19.70
C GLY A 17 -21.19 10.42 19.75
N ARG A 18 -20.14 9.92 19.11
CA ARG A 18 -18.84 10.59 18.94
C ARG A 18 -18.62 10.97 17.48
N ASP A 19 -17.93 12.08 17.27
CA ASP A 19 -17.44 12.48 15.93
C ASP A 19 -16.14 11.71 15.62
N CYS A 20 -16.30 10.47 15.17
CA CYS A 20 -15.18 9.58 14.85
C CYS A 20 -15.57 8.59 13.75
N MET A 21 -14.57 8.09 13.05
CA MET A 21 -14.68 7.09 11.98
C MET A 21 -13.94 5.82 12.39
N CYS A 22 -14.57 4.68 12.18
CA CYS A 22 -14.01 3.36 12.45
C CYS A 22 -13.76 2.60 11.16
N VAL A 23 -12.52 2.22 10.90
CA VAL A 23 -12.11 1.50 9.70
C VAL A 23 -11.49 0.17 10.09
N GLY A 24 -11.91 -0.93 9.48
CA GLY A 24 -11.41 -2.27 9.77
C GLY A 24 -10.45 -2.80 8.70
N GLU A 25 -9.38 -3.45 9.15
CA GLU A 25 -8.59 -4.31 8.29
C GLU A 25 -9.22 -5.71 8.28
N THR A 26 -9.73 -6.14 7.12
CA THR A 26 -10.66 -7.27 7.05
C THR A 26 -10.28 -8.24 5.91
N THR A 27 -9.30 -9.09 6.16
CA THR A 27 -8.81 -10.08 5.19
C THR A 27 -9.82 -11.15 4.80
N PHE A 28 -10.86 -11.36 5.62
CA PHE A 28 -11.90 -12.39 5.43
C PHE A 28 -13.20 -11.84 4.83
N VAL A 29 -13.30 -10.54 4.57
CA VAL A 29 -14.51 -9.93 4.03
C VAL A 29 -14.52 -10.03 2.51
N THR A 30 -15.65 -10.48 1.97
CA THR A 30 -15.94 -10.56 0.53
C THR A 30 -17.07 -9.59 0.19
N THR A 31 -17.28 -9.35 -1.09
CA THR A 31 -18.38 -8.47 -1.54
C THR A 31 -19.77 -8.97 -1.12
N GLU A 32 -19.93 -10.28 -0.92
CA GLU A 32 -21.19 -10.91 -0.51
C GLU A 32 -21.52 -10.65 0.96
N ASN A 33 -20.48 -10.51 1.81
CA ASN A 33 -20.68 -10.30 3.25
C ASN A 33 -20.28 -8.90 3.75
N ALA A 34 -19.72 -8.05 2.90
CA ALA A 34 -19.23 -6.72 3.27
C ALA A 34 -20.30 -5.85 3.94
N ASN A 35 -21.53 -5.86 3.41
CA ASN A 35 -22.64 -5.09 3.96
C ASN A 35 -23.10 -5.54 5.35
N SER A 36 -22.74 -6.74 5.80
CA SER A 36 -22.98 -7.18 7.19
C SER A 36 -22.03 -6.49 8.19
N VAL A 37 -20.91 -5.98 7.70
CA VAL A 37 -19.88 -5.32 8.50
C VAL A 37 -20.01 -3.80 8.44
N VAL A 38 -20.14 -3.23 7.22
CA VAL A 38 -20.16 -1.76 7.02
C VAL A 38 -21.56 -1.21 6.68
N GLY A 39 -22.52 -2.08 6.37
CA GLY A 39 -23.88 -1.67 6.02
C GLY A 39 -24.62 -1.03 7.18
N ASN A 40 -25.19 0.16 6.93
CA ASN A 40 -26.02 0.90 7.91
C ASN A 40 -25.28 1.28 9.20
N GLY A 41 -23.95 1.40 9.18
CA GLY A 41 -23.16 1.80 10.35
C GLY A 41 -23.25 0.85 11.54
N ARG A 42 -23.51 -0.43 11.30
CA ARG A 42 -23.78 -1.39 12.37
C ARG A 42 -22.54 -1.83 13.14
N GLU A 43 -21.39 -1.88 12.49
CA GLU A 43 -20.14 -2.37 13.10
C GLU A 43 -19.00 -1.39 12.82
N LEU A 44 -18.62 -1.24 11.55
CA LEU A 44 -17.57 -0.34 11.06
C LEU A 44 -18.14 0.66 10.07
N ASP A 45 -17.48 1.79 9.89
CA ASP A 45 -17.86 2.78 8.88
C ASP A 45 -17.27 2.41 7.51
N MET A 46 -16.07 1.87 7.48
CA MET A 46 -15.38 1.40 6.27
C MET A 46 -14.55 0.15 6.56
N LEU A 47 -14.11 -0.51 5.50
CA LEU A 47 -13.21 -1.66 5.57
C LEU A 47 -12.13 -1.58 4.49
N PHE A 48 -10.94 -2.10 4.78
CA PHE A 48 -9.91 -2.37 3.78
C PHE A 48 -10.14 -3.75 3.18
N GLN A 49 -10.39 -3.79 1.88
CA GLN A 49 -10.51 -5.02 1.11
C GLN A 49 -9.14 -5.53 0.65
N PHE A 50 -8.97 -6.84 0.50
CA PHE A 50 -7.69 -7.45 0.14
C PHE A 50 -7.63 -8.00 -1.29
N ASP A 51 -8.75 -8.05 -2.02
CA ASP A 51 -8.75 -8.51 -3.42
C ASP A 51 -7.71 -7.78 -4.28
N LEU A 52 -7.53 -6.46 -4.04
CA LEU A 52 -6.53 -5.67 -4.75
C LEU A 52 -5.10 -5.96 -4.26
N MET A 53 -4.95 -6.27 -2.98
CA MET A 53 -3.64 -6.60 -2.40
C MET A 53 -3.13 -7.97 -2.87
N ASP A 54 -4.02 -8.86 -3.29
CA ASP A 54 -3.69 -10.21 -3.75
C ASP A 54 -3.66 -10.35 -5.28
N ILE A 55 -3.89 -9.25 -6.02
CA ILE A 55 -4.09 -9.24 -7.49
C ILE A 55 -2.95 -9.90 -8.29
N ASP A 56 -1.73 -9.77 -7.83
CA ASP A 56 -0.50 -10.24 -8.45
C ASP A 56 0.21 -11.35 -7.66
N GLY A 57 -0.51 -12.03 -6.78
CA GLY A 57 -0.11 -13.28 -6.14
C GLY A 57 -0.57 -14.49 -6.96
N GLY A 58 0.20 -15.59 -6.90
CA GLY A 58 -0.18 -16.90 -7.43
C GLY A 58 -0.71 -17.81 -6.31
N GLU A 59 -0.08 -18.99 -6.13
CA GLU A 59 -0.41 -19.92 -5.02
C GLU A 59 -0.09 -19.32 -3.65
N SER A 60 0.89 -18.42 -3.60
CA SER A 60 1.20 -17.58 -2.46
C SER A 60 1.44 -16.14 -2.89
N LYS A 61 1.51 -15.21 -1.93
CA LYS A 61 1.87 -13.81 -2.24
C LYS A 61 3.27 -13.68 -2.84
N TRP A 62 4.15 -14.64 -2.58
CA TRP A 62 5.53 -14.67 -3.03
C TRP A 62 5.71 -15.19 -4.46
N ASP A 63 4.65 -15.83 -5.00
CA ASP A 63 4.59 -16.26 -6.39
C ASP A 63 4.11 -15.09 -7.26
N VAL A 64 5.07 -14.20 -7.60
CA VAL A 64 4.80 -12.93 -8.27
C VAL A 64 4.28 -13.16 -9.68
N GLN A 65 3.05 -12.72 -9.92
CA GLN A 65 2.41 -12.75 -11.22
C GLN A 65 2.47 -11.38 -11.92
N PRO A 66 2.48 -11.33 -13.25
CA PRO A 66 2.40 -10.07 -13.98
C PRO A 66 1.15 -9.27 -13.64
N PHE A 67 1.28 -7.95 -13.47
CA PHE A 67 0.14 -7.07 -13.27
C PHE A 67 -0.86 -7.17 -14.43
N SER A 68 -2.13 -7.34 -14.09
CA SER A 68 -3.24 -7.42 -15.06
C SER A 68 -4.19 -6.25 -14.89
N LEU A 69 -4.19 -5.33 -15.84
CA LEU A 69 -5.11 -4.19 -15.86
C LEU A 69 -6.58 -4.63 -15.91
N SER A 70 -6.89 -5.73 -16.59
CA SER A 70 -8.26 -6.26 -16.64
C SER A 70 -8.73 -6.76 -15.27
N LYS A 71 -7.87 -7.49 -14.54
CA LYS A 71 -8.16 -7.91 -13.17
C LYS A 71 -8.31 -6.69 -12.24
N PHE A 72 -7.42 -5.70 -12.34
CA PHE A 72 -7.48 -4.46 -11.57
C PHE A 72 -8.84 -3.77 -11.74
N LYS A 73 -9.26 -3.54 -12.99
CA LYS A 73 -10.56 -2.92 -13.29
C LYS A 73 -11.73 -3.76 -12.77
N ALA A 74 -11.67 -5.08 -12.89
CA ALA A 74 -12.72 -5.97 -12.42
C ALA A 74 -12.87 -5.92 -10.89
N ILE A 75 -11.77 -5.90 -10.14
CA ILE A 75 -11.78 -5.77 -8.68
C ILE A 75 -12.37 -4.43 -8.26
N ILE A 76 -11.92 -3.34 -8.87
CA ILE A 76 -12.47 -2.00 -8.60
C ILE A 76 -13.98 -1.96 -8.86
N ALA A 77 -14.42 -2.41 -10.03
CA ALA A 77 -15.85 -2.43 -10.39
C ALA A 77 -16.69 -3.27 -9.40
N LYS A 78 -16.17 -4.44 -9.01
CA LYS A 78 -16.78 -5.35 -8.05
C LYS A 78 -17.02 -4.66 -6.70
N TRP A 79 -15.99 -4.01 -6.14
CA TRP A 79 -16.09 -3.36 -4.84
C TRP A 79 -16.88 -2.05 -4.87
N GLN A 80 -16.78 -1.26 -5.95
CA GLN A 80 -17.59 -0.05 -6.16
C GLN A 80 -19.10 -0.36 -6.29
N ALA A 81 -19.43 -1.56 -6.76
CA ALA A 81 -20.83 -2.01 -6.84
C ALA A 81 -21.34 -2.65 -5.53
N ALA A 82 -20.45 -3.24 -4.72
CA ALA A 82 -20.83 -4.02 -3.55
C ALA A 82 -21.16 -3.18 -2.32
N ILE A 83 -20.44 -2.09 -2.08
CA ILE A 83 -20.61 -1.21 -0.92
C ILE A 83 -20.69 0.25 -1.34
N ASP A 84 -21.45 1.02 -0.56
CA ASP A 84 -21.73 2.42 -0.89
C ASP A 84 -20.52 3.32 -0.72
N TRP A 85 -19.62 3.04 0.23
CA TRP A 85 -18.47 3.87 0.52
C TRP A 85 -17.22 3.04 0.75
N ASN A 86 -16.26 3.15 -0.15
CA ASN A 86 -15.03 2.34 -0.15
C ASN A 86 -13.86 3.04 0.53
N THR A 87 -12.91 2.28 1.08
CA THR A 87 -11.54 2.73 1.27
C THR A 87 -10.81 2.68 -0.07
N LEU A 88 -10.24 3.80 -0.48
CA LEU A 88 -9.48 3.91 -1.72
C LEU A 88 -8.00 3.91 -1.36
N PHE A 89 -7.28 2.84 -1.70
CA PHE A 89 -5.87 2.70 -1.35
C PHE A 89 -5.12 1.83 -2.38
N LEU A 90 -3.86 2.14 -2.61
CA LEU A 90 -2.96 1.43 -3.51
C LEU A 90 -1.90 0.61 -2.77
N GLY A 91 -1.68 0.91 -1.50
CA GLY A 91 -0.71 0.24 -0.66
C GLY A 91 -0.86 0.61 0.81
N ASN A 92 -0.06 -0.02 1.65
CA ASN A 92 0.03 0.21 3.09
C ASN A 92 1.41 -0.25 3.61
N HIS A 93 1.59 -0.28 4.93
CA HIS A 93 2.83 -0.73 5.59
C HIS A 93 3.18 -2.22 5.38
N ASP A 94 2.27 -3.00 4.84
CA ASP A 94 2.42 -4.44 4.57
C ASP A 94 2.48 -4.77 3.06
N GLN A 95 2.46 -3.75 2.20
CA GLN A 95 2.49 -3.90 0.74
C GLN A 95 3.71 -3.21 0.13
N PRO A 96 4.22 -3.67 -1.01
CA PRO A 96 5.29 -2.97 -1.71
C PRO A 96 4.81 -1.60 -2.21
N ARG A 97 5.74 -0.73 -2.60
CA ARG A 97 5.42 0.60 -3.12
C ARG A 97 4.56 0.52 -4.37
N ALA A 98 3.44 1.25 -4.38
CA ALA A 98 2.41 1.18 -5.41
C ALA A 98 2.95 1.40 -6.83
N VAL A 99 3.80 2.41 -7.05
CA VAL A 99 4.36 2.70 -8.36
C VAL A 99 5.30 1.60 -8.88
N SER A 100 6.03 0.93 -7.98
CA SER A 100 6.87 -0.22 -8.34
C SER A 100 6.07 -1.47 -8.66
N ARG A 101 4.92 -1.63 -8.01
CA ARG A 101 4.04 -2.79 -8.16
C ARG A 101 3.15 -2.71 -9.39
N PHE A 102 2.46 -1.59 -9.56
CA PHE A 102 1.40 -1.42 -10.56
C PHE A 102 1.80 -0.53 -11.73
N GLY A 103 2.91 0.20 -11.62
CA GLY A 103 3.40 1.13 -12.61
C GLY A 103 4.70 0.71 -13.27
N SER A 104 5.45 1.69 -13.77
CA SER A 104 6.77 1.50 -14.35
C SER A 104 7.77 2.45 -13.74
N THR A 105 8.88 1.91 -13.23
CA THR A 105 10.00 2.67 -12.67
C THR A 105 11.25 2.64 -13.54
N ARG A 106 11.11 2.19 -14.81
CA ARG A 106 12.24 2.05 -15.75
C ARG A 106 12.93 3.36 -16.10
N THR A 107 12.19 4.46 -16.09
CA THR A 107 12.71 5.82 -16.25
C THR A 107 11.97 6.74 -15.29
N GLU A 108 12.59 7.86 -14.92
CA GLU A 108 11.97 8.86 -14.04
C GLU A 108 10.65 9.39 -14.62
N LYS A 109 10.62 9.67 -15.93
CA LYS A 109 9.40 10.08 -16.64
C LYS A 109 8.27 9.06 -16.47
N LEU A 110 8.56 7.77 -16.65
CA LEU A 110 7.56 6.70 -16.51
C LEU A 110 7.12 6.54 -15.05
N ARG A 111 8.02 6.70 -14.08
CA ARG A 111 7.70 6.69 -12.65
C ARG A 111 6.67 7.76 -12.32
N ILE A 112 6.95 9.01 -12.71
CA ILE A 112 6.05 10.15 -12.46
C ILE A 112 4.70 9.93 -13.15
N GLN A 113 4.69 9.55 -14.42
CA GLN A 113 3.46 9.28 -15.16
C GLN A 113 2.65 8.14 -14.56
N SER A 114 3.31 7.06 -14.14
CA SER A 114 2.65 5.92 -13.48
C SER A 114 2.07 6.31 -12.13
N ALA A 115 2.80 7.03 -11.28
CA ALA A 115 2.30 7.48 -9.98
C ALA A 115 1.04 8.34 -10.12
N LYS A 116 1.06 9.32 -11.03
CA LYS A 116 -0.11 10.18 -11.31
C LYS A 116 -1.28 9.41 -11.88
N CYS A 117 -1.02 8.48 -12.82
CA CYS A 117 -2.07 7.65 -13.42
C CYS A 117 -2.74 6.75 -12.38
N LEU A 118 -1.96 6.12 -11.49
CA LEU A 118 -2.47 5.28 -10.41
C LEU A 118 -3.30 6.10 -9.42
N ALA A 119 -2.81 7.28 -9.01
CA ALA A 119 -3.53 8.19 -8.13
C ALA A 119 -4.90 8.59 -8.72
N ALA A 120 -4.92 9.05 -9.98
CA ALA A 120 -6.17 9.41 -10.65
C ALA A 120 -7.13 8.22 -10.78
N ALA A 121 -6.62 7.04 -11.17
CA ALA A 121 -7.43 5.84 -11.33
C ALA A 121 -8.06 5.34 -10.01
N MET A 122 -7.42 5.61 -8.87
CA MET A 122 -7.91 5.16 -7.56
C MET A 122 -8.69 6.25 -6.83
N TYR A 123 -8.15 7.45 -6.72
CA TYR A 123 -8.66 8.47 -5.80
C TYR A 123 -9.79 9.35 -6.37
N LEU A 124 -10.11 9.21 -7.65
CA LEU A 124 -11.32 9.77 -8.25
C LEU A 124 -12.57 8.87 -8.17
N LEU A 125 -12.45 7.72 -7.51
CA LEU A 125 -13.57 6.81 -7.28
C LEU A 125 -14.39 7.24 -6.07
N ARG A 126 -15.56 6.63 -5.90
CA ARG A 126 -16.43 6.87 -4.73
C ARG A 126 -15.84 6.19 -3.50
N GLY A 127 -15.44 6.98 -2.50
CA GLY A 127 -14.86 6.49 -1.26
C GLY A 127 -13.93 7.51 -0.59
N THR A 128 -13.27 7.07 0.47
CA THR A 128 -12.27 7.87 1.19
C THR A 128 -10.86 7.47 0.77
N PRO A 129 -10.03 8.40 0.27
CA PRO A 129 -8.62 8.15 -0.01
C PRO A 129 -7.81 7.84 1.25
N PHE A 130 -7.00 6.77 1.19
CA PHE A 130 -6.00 6.42 2.17
C PHE A 130 -4.64 6.37 1.48
N ILE A 131 -3.95 7.50 1.49
CA ILE A 131 -2.66 7.68 0.83
C ILE A 131 -1.56 7.22 1.79
N TYR A 132 -0.83 6.16 1.42
CA TYR A 132 0.28 5.69 2.23
C TYR A 132 1.50 6.59 2.06
N GLN A 133 2.17 6.92 3.17
CA GLN A 133 3.34 7.82 3.19
C GLN A 133 4.37 7.48 2.12
N GLY A 134 4.76 8.48 1.33
CA GLY A 134 5.70 8.36 0.22
C GLY A 134 5.05 7.96 -1.12
N GLU A 135 3.77 7.61 -1.14
CA GLU A 135 3.03 7.39 -2.38
C GLU A 135 2.88 8.71 -3.14
N GLU A 136 2.61 9.79 -2.43
CA GLU A 136 2.53 11.16 -2.94
C GLU A 136 3.84 11.70 -3.51
N LEU A 137 4.98 11.05 -3.22
CA LEU A 137 6.27 11.33 -3.82
C LEU A 137 6.62 10.36 -4.95
N GLY A 138 5.80 9.34 -5.16
CA GLY A 138 6.13 8.22 -6.06
C GLY A 138 7.34 7.44 -5.60
N MET A 139 7.53 7.23 -4.29
CA MET A 139 8.61 6.41 -3.73
C MET A 139 8.53 4.99 -4.26
N THR A 140 9.70 4.40 -4.55
CA THR A 140 9.83 3.07 -5.15
C THR A 140 10.26 2.01 -4.14
N ASN A 141 10.15 0.73 -4.52
CA ASN A 141 10.75 -0.36 -3.76
C ASN A 141 12.24 -0.12 -3.55
N TYR A 142 12.75 -0.64 -2.44
CA TYR A 142 14.18 -0.60 -2.13
C TYR A 142 14.94 -1.68 -2.94
N PRO A 143 16.13 -1.36 -3.51
CA PRO A 143 16.92 -2.31 -4.26
C PRO A 143 17.74 -3.22 -3.31
N PHE A 144 17.10 -4.12 -2.57
CA PHE A 144 17.78 -5.06 -1.69
C PHE A 144 18.72 -5.95 -2.49
N THR A 145 19.95 -6.13 -2.00
CA THR A 145 20.99 -6.98 -2.58
C THR A 145 21.43 -8.10 -1.65
N GLU A 146 21.15 -7.97 -0.36
CA GLU A 146 21.63 -8.89 0.67
C GLU A 146 20.59 -9.16 1.76
N LYS A 147 20.54 -10.39 2.26
CA LYS A 147 19.69 -10.82 3.37
C LYS A 147 19.82 -9.94 4.62
N MET A 148 21.05 -9.46 4.91
CA MET A 148 21.32 -8.62 6.08
C MET A 148 20.63 -7.25 6.04
N GLN A 149 20.16 -6.80 4.89
CA GLN A 149 19.40 -5.55 4.74
C GLN A 149 17.94 -5.69 5.15
N LEU A 150 17.41 -6.91 5.17
CA LEU A 150 16.02 -7.20 5.54
C LEU A 150 15.82 -7.10 7.06
N ARG A 151 14.63 -6.63 7.44
CA ARG A 151 14.19 -6.49 8.83
C ARG A 151 12.88 -7.23 9.10
N ASP A 152 12.08 -7.43 8.06
CA ASP A 152 10.79 -8.09 8.16
C ASP A 152 10.92 -9.58 8.44
N ILE A 153 10.31 -10.02 9.55
CA ILE A 153 10.37 -11.42 10.00
C ILE A 153 9.74 -12.39 8.99
N GLU A 154 8.73 -11.96 8.25
CA GLU A 154 8.08 -12.78 7.24
C GLU A 154 9.05 -13.09 6.09
N SER A 155 9.76 -12.07 5.60
CA SER A 155 10.81 -12.23 4.57
C SER A 155 11.97 -13.11 5.05
N LEU A 156 12.39 -12.93 6.31
CA LEU A 156 13.47 -13.72 6.90
C LEU A 156 13.09 -15.20 7.08
N ASN A 157 11.85 -15.48 7.49
CA ASN A 157 11.34 -16.83 7.62
C ASN A 157 11.21 -17.51 6.25
N LEU A 158 10.68 -16.79 5.24
CA LEU A 158 10.62 -17.30 3.88
C LEU A 158 11.99 -17.73 3.36
N LEU A 159 13.02 -16.90 3.55
CA LEU A 159 14.39 -17.26 3.12
C LEU A 159 14.93 -18.48 3.87
N LYS A 160 14.66 -18.58 5.16
CA LYS A 160 15.07 -19.75 5.95
C LYS A 160 14.41 -21.04 5.46
N GLU A 161 13.14 -21.00 5.10
CA GLU A 161 12.41 -22.14 4.53
C GLU A 161 12.92 -22.46 3.13
N ALA A 162 13.19 -21.44 2.32
CA ALA A 162 13.73 -21.57 0.97
C ALA A 162 15.15 -22.19 0.96
N GLU A 163 16.00 -21.84 1.91
CA GLU A 163 17.32 -22.47 2.10
C GLU A 163 17.22 -23.98 2.35
N GLN A 164 16.14 -24.44 3.02
CA GLN A 164 15.92 -25.87 3.29
C GLN A 164 15.35 -26.64 2.08
N SER A 165 14.63 -25.92 1.22
CA SER A 165 13.95 -26.51 0.05
C SER A 165 14.67 -26.25 -1.28
N GLY A 166 15.76 -25.48 -1.30
CA GLY A 166 16.53 -25.14 -2.50
C GLY A 166 15.77 -24.18 -3.43
N THR A 167 14.93 -23.30 -2.85
CA THR A 167 14.08 -22.34 -3.61
C THR A 167 14.45 -20.87 -3.34
N GLU A 168 15.70 -20.59 -2.94
CA GLU A 168 16.15 -19.26 -2.52
C GLU A 168 15.96 -18.20 -3.60
N ALA A 169 16.22 -18.53 -4.87
CA ALA A 169 16.06 -17.59 -5.96
C ALA A 169 14.60 -17.16 -6.15
N TRP A 170 13.65 -18.07 -5.99
CA TRP A 170 12.22 -17.77 -6.02
C TRP A 170 11.83 -16.90 -4.82
N ALA A 171 12.24 -17.27 -3.62
CA ALA A 171 11.95 -16.50 -2.40
C ALA A 171 12.52 -15.10 -2.48
N TRP A 172 13.77 -14.95 -2.94
CA TRP A 172 14.41 -13.66 -3.12
C TRP A 172 13.67 -12.78 -4.11
N ASN A 173 13.28 -13.34 -5.27
CA ASN A 173 12.45 -12.60 -6.24
C ASN A 173 11.13 -12.14 -5.62
N GLY A 174 10.44 -13.01 -4.87
CA GLY A 174 9.23 -12.67 -4.14
C GLY A 174 9.44 -11.50 -3.17
N ILE A 175 10.51 -11.54 -2.37
CA ILE A 175 10.85 -10.50 -1.38
C ILE A 175 11.12 -9.15 -2.06
N LEU A 176 11.89 -9.13 -3.14
CA LEU A 176 12.17 -7.88 -3.87
C LEU A 176 10.89 -7.20 -4.36
N HIS A 177 9.90 -7.97 -4.78
CA HIS A 177 8.65 -7.47 -5.35
C HIS A 177 7.57 -7.21 -4.29
N LYS A 178 7.45 -8.08 -3.29
CA LYS A 178 6.31 -8.15 -2.36
C LYS A 178 6.66 -7.96 -0.89
N GLY A 179 7.97 -7.92 -0.54
CA GLY A 179 8.40 -7.80 0.86
C GLY A 179 7.97 -6.49 1.49
N ARG A 180 7.52 -6.57 2.75
CA ARG A 180 6.99 -5.44 3.53
C ARG A 180 8.04 -4.36 3.80
N ASP A 181 9.30 -4.71 3.87
CA ASP A 181 10.41 -3.77 4.06
C ASP A 181 10.47 -2.68 2.99
N ASN A 182 9.95 -2.94 1.78
CA ASN A 182 9.82 -1.94 0.72
C ASN A 182 9.00 -0.71 1.14
N ALA A 183 7.92 -0.93 1.88
CA ALA A 183 7.06 0.14 2.39
C ALA A 183 7.58 0.80 3.67
N ARG A 184 8.49 0.12 4.39
CA ARG A 184 8.96 0.53 5.71
C ARG A 184 10.28 1.29 5.69
N THR A 185 10.84 1.53 4.51
CA THR A 185 11.98 2.44 4.35
C THR A 185 11.63 3.84 4.84
N PRO A 186 12.61 4.59 5.42
CA PRO A 186 12.38 5.94 5.90
C PRO A 186 11.74 6.85 4.85
N MET A 187 10.85 7.73 5.29
CA MET A 187 10.30 8.79 4.45
C MET A 187 11.42 9.67 3.91
N GLN A 188 11.35 10.01 2.64
CA GLN A 188 12.36 10.79 1.94
C GLN A 188 11.97 12.28 1.98
N TRP A 189 12.45 13.01 2.98
CA TRP A 189 12.13 14.43 3.18
C TRP A 189 12.97 15.37 2.33
N SER A 190 14.29 15.07 2.21
CA SER A 190 15.24 15.93 1.50
C SER A 190 16.43 15.13 0.96
N ASN A 191 17.36 15.82 0.28
CA ASN A 191 18.61 15.23 -0.19
C ASN A 191 19.71 15.17 0.89
N GLN A 192 19.40 15.54 2.13
CA GLN A 192 20.32 15.54 3.26
C GLN A 192 20.60 14.09 3.73
N ILE A 193 21.56 13.96 4.67
CA ILE A 193 21.92 12.65 5.25
C ILE A 193 20.65 11.94 5.75
N ASN A 194 20.60 10.62 5.53
CA ASN A 194 19.43 9.79 5.85
C ASN A 194 18.10 10.34 5.28
N ALA A 195 18.15 11.00 4.12
CA ALA A 195 17.00 11.63 3.48
C ALA A 195 16.30 12.71 4.36
N GLY A 196 17.02 13.34 5.29
CA GLY A 196 16.43 14.25 6.27
C GLY A 196 15.50 13.58 7.28
N PHE A 197 15.45 12.26 7.32
CA PHE A 197 14.60 11.49 8.22
C PHE A 197 15.13 11.43 9.66
N SER A 198 16.45 11.27 9.80
CA SER A 198 17.11 11.12 11.11
C SER A 198 18.55 11.59 11.05
N THR A 199 19.05 12.12 12.16
CA THR A 199 20.48 12.39 12.37
C THR A 199 21.29 11.13 12.64
N GLU A 200 20.65 10.10 13.16
CA GLU A 200 21.22 8.80 13.46
C GLU A 200 20.90 7.79 12.35
N LYS A 201 21.67 6.68 12.31
CA LYS A 201 21.44 5.61 11.34
C LYS A 201 20.06 5.00 11.53
N PRO A 202 19.18 5.03 10.52
CA PRO A 202 17.85 4.39 10.59
C PRO A 202 17.97 2.87 10.77
N TRP A 203 16.98 2.27 11.43
CA TRP A 203 16.93 0.81 11.66
C TRP A 203 16.80 0.00 10.36
N ILE A 204 16.18 0.58 9.33
CA ILE A 204 16.14 0.07 7.95
C ILE A 204 16.77 1.11 7.02
N ALA A 205 17.40 0.67 5.96
CA ALA A 205 18.14 1.57 5.06
C ALA A 205 17.22 2.54 4.31
N VAL A 206 17.70 3.75 4.10
CA VAL A 206 17.08 4.75 3.23
C VAL A 206 17.25 4.31 1.78
N ASN A 207 16.20 4.40 0.97
CA ASN A 207 16.28 4.10 -0.46
C ASN A 207 17.31 5.04 -1.13
N PRO A 208 18.31 4.52 -1.86
CA PRO A 208 19.39 5.34 -2.42
C PRO A 208 18.92 6.42 -3.41
N ASN A 209 17.71 6.30 -3.94
CA ASN A 209 17.14 7.30 -4.84
C ASN A 209 16.59 8.56 -4.12
N TYR A 210 16.75 8.66 -2.80
CA TYR A 210 16.25 9.81 -2.02
C TYR A 210 16.83 11.17 -2.47
N LYS A 211 17.97 11.16 -3.16
CA LYS A 211 18.56 12.39 -3.70
C LYS A 211 17.73 13.01 -4.82
N GLN A 212 16.96 12.20 -5.54
CA GLN A 212 16.09 12.59 -6.64
C GLN A 212 14.62 12.59 -6.26
N ILE A 213 14.20 11.64 -5.42
CA ILE A 213 12.81 11.44 -5.00
C ILE A 213 12.72 11.82 -3.53
N ASN A 214 12.28 13.02 -3.23
CA ASN A 214 12.07 13.50 -1.86
C ASN A 214 11.10 14.67 -1.84
N ALA A 215 10.54 14.94 -0.66
CA ALA A 215 9.53 15.98 -0.49
C ALA A 215 10.02 17.38 -0.90
N GLU A 216 11.27 17.73 -0.59
CA GLU A 216 11.85 19.05 -0.92
C GLU A 216 11.92 19.26 -2.45
N VAL A 217 12.38 18.27 -3.21
CA VAL A 217 12.42 18.30 -4.68
C VAL A 217 11.01 18.34 -5.27
N GLU A 218 10.12 17.49 -4.80
CA GLU A 218 8.73 17.43 -5.29
C GLU A 218 7.96 18.72 -4.97
N MET A 219 8.24 19.38 -3.86
CA MET A 219 7.64 20.68 -3.51
C MET A 219 8.13 21.83 -4.40
N ALA A 220 9.32 21.74 -4.94
CA ALA A 220 9.91 22.76 -5.81
C ALA A 220 9.49 22.65 -7.29
N ASP A 221 8.84 21.53 -7.69
CA ASP A 221 8.41 21.28 -9.07
C ASP A 221 6.87 21.21 -9.14
N ASP A 222 6.25 22.24 -9.73
CA ASP A 222 4.79 22.32 -9.93
C ASP A 222 4.25 21.15 -10.78
N ALA A 223 5.09 20.48 -11.58
CA ALA A 223 4.73 19.31 -12.36
C ALA A 223 5.01 17.99 -11.63
N SER A 224 5.32 18.01 -10.34
CA SER A 224 5.66 16.83 -9.52
C SER A 224 4.48 15.90 -9.26
N VAL A 225 4.78 14.72 -8.70
CA VAL A 225 3.78 13.79 -8.19
C VAL A 225 3.05 14.41 -7.00
N LEU A 226 3.79 15.08 -6.09
CA LEU A 226 3.23 15.71 -4.89
C LEU A 226 2.19 16.79 -5.24
N HIS A 227 2.50 17.69 -6.18
CA HIS A 227 1.55 18.72 -6.61
C HIS A 227 0.31 18.10 -7.26
N PHE A 228 0.48 17.04 -8.05
CA PHE A 228 -0.66 16.31 -8.61
C PHE A 228 -1.56 15.72 -7.52
N TYR A 229 -1.01 15.12 -6.46
CA TYR A 229 -1.80 14.64 -5.31
C TYR A 229 -2.50 15.77 -4.58
N ARG A 230 -1.85 16.93 -4.41
CA ARG A 230 -2.49 18.12 -3.80
C ARG A 230 -3.67 18.62 -4.60
N GLU A 231 -3.54 18.70 -5.92
CA GLU A 231 -4.64 19.07 -6.82
C GLU A 231 -5.77 18.04 -6.77
N LEU A 232 -5.43 16.76 -6.78
CA LEU A 232 -6.42 15.68 -6.75
C LEU A 232 -7.25 15.66 -5.46
N ILE A 233 -6.65 16.01 -4.31
CA ILE A 233 -7.35 16.09 -3.02
C ILE A 233 -8.30 17.30 -2.94
N LEU A 234 -8.07 18.33 -3.73
CA LEU A 234 -8.91 19.54 -3.76
C LEU A 234 -10.16 19.39 -4.65
N LEU A 235 -10.25 18.33 -5.46
CA LEU A 235 -11.40 18.02 -6.31
C LEU A 235 -12.55 17.42 -5.49
#